data_a4cf0a476e1c5f758c8afcb2b0aca8b2
#
_entry.id   a4cf0a476e1c5f758c8afcb2b0aca8b2
#
_cell.length_a   1.000
_cell.length_b   1.000
_cell.length_c   1.000
_cell.angle_alpha   90.00
_cell.angle_beta   90.00
_cell.angle_gamma   90.00
#
_symmetry.space_group_name_H-M   'P 1'
#
loop_
_entity.id
_entity.type
_entity.pdbx_description
1 polymer ?
#
loop_
_entity_poly.entity_id
_entity_poly.type
_entity_poly.pdbx_seq_one_letter_code
_entity_poly.pdbx_strand_id
1 'polypeptide(L)'
;QLPIIQDTLGLKLFAAKVEHDGHVRNTTRNEDVGGDDKTNYGFTALWAPTDNFDLKVHYEIMEDKSVQGAYVNRNQVGELACTLTQIGFDPANGCEKDANDGKDRTESDGKNFSDNDYKSTIITANYDTDAFLYTYIYSNRDMDEQNMQDFDGAPVHLLRMNFFNDWEQTSHEFRVTPQFSDKVQFIAGVYDWEADFEQRWDVYDLFYQLSRLGVPPWGAGRQGVEGY
;
A
#
# COMPACT_ATOMS: atom_id res chain seq x y z
N GLN A 1 8.72 -15.69 -22.23
CA GLN A 1 9.78 -14.90 -22.87
C GLN A 1 9.66 -15.10 -24.39
N LEU A 2 9.74 -14.01 -25.12
CA LEU A 2 9.63 -13.99 -26.58
C LEU A 2 10.90 -13.38 -27.13
N PRO A 3 11.73 -14.11 -27.88
CA PRO A 3 12.80 -13.51 -28.67
C PRO A 3 12.16 -12.75 -29.84
N ILE A 4 12.25 -11.43 -29.82
CA ILE A 4 11.71 -10.59 -30.91
C ILE A 4 12.73 -10.51 -32.06
N ILE A 5 13.99 -10.34 -31.69
CA ILE A 5 15.13 -10.42 -32.59
C ILE A 5 16.15 -11.34 -31.90
N GLN A 6 16.54 -12.41 -32.59
CA GLN A 6 17.47 -13.38 -32.02
C GLN A 6 18.74 -12.69 -31.51
N ASP A 7 19.14 -13.05 -30.29
CA ASP A 7 20.33 -12.56 -29.57
C ASP A 7 20.40 -11.03 -29.37
N THR A 8 19.39 -10.26 -29.81
CA THR A 8 19.42 -8.80 -29.75
C THR A 8 18.27 -8.22 -28.94
N LEU A 9 17.02 -8.71 -29.10
CA LEU A 9 15.85 -8.15 -28.43
C LEU A 9 14.95 -9.26 -27.89
N GLY A 10 14.81 -9.29 -26.57
CA GLY A 10 13.91 -10.17 -25.86
C GLY A 10 12.81 -9.40 -25.13
N LEU A 11 11.62 -9.98 -25.09
CA LEU A 11 10.47 -9.45 -24.34
C LEU A 11 9.91 -10.54 -23.40
N LYS A 12 9.67 -10.16 -22.16
CA LYS A 12 8.94 -10.95 -21.17
C LYS A 12 7.68 -10.17 -20.80
N LEU A 13 6.52 -10.81 -20.93
CA LEU A 13 5.26 -10.34 -20.40
C LEU A 13 4.93 -11.15 -19.15
N PHE A 14 4.29 -10.54 -18.16
CA PHE A 14 3.78 -11.22 -17.00
C PHE A 14 2.44 -10.61 -16.57
N ALA A 15 1.60 -11.45 -16.00
CA ALA A 15 0.39 -11.05 -15.30
C ALA A 15 0.14 -12.03 -14.16
N ALA A 16 -0.33 -11.55 -13.03
CA ALA A 16 -0.73 -12.35 -11.90
C ALA A 16 -1.98 -11.74 -11.27
N LYS A 17 -2.91 -12.59 -10.84
CA LYS A 17 -4.04 -12.18 -10.01
C LYS A 17 -4.05 -13.03 -8.75
N VAL A 18 -4.22 -12.40 -7.61
CA VAL A 18 -4.46 -13.03 -6.32
C VAL A 18 -5.85 -12.58 -5.87
N GLU A 19 -6.73 -13.53 -5.67
CA GLU A 19 -8.10 -13.26 -5.23
C GLU A 19 -8.51 -14.35 -4.25
N HIS A 20 -8.95 -13.94 -3.08
CA HIS A 20 -9.60 -14.84 -2.15
C HIS A 20 -10.58 -14.07 -1.26
N ASP A 21 -11.63 -14.75 -0.84
CA ASP A 21 -12.58 -14.22 0.11
C ASP A 21 -11.90 -13.99 1.47
N GLY A 22 -12.44 -13.04 2.23
CA GLY A 22 -11.97 -12.78 3.59
C GLY A 22 -12.17 -13.97 4.53
N HIS A 23 -11.37 -14.02 5.56
CA HIS A 23 -11.43 -15.08 6.59
C HIS A 23 -12.06 -14.60 7.90
N VAL A 24 -12.44 -13.34 7.99
CA VAL A 24 -13.13 -12.75 9.15
C VAL A 24 -14.55 -12.42 8.77
N ARG A 25 -15.52 -13.01 9.48
CA ARG A 25 -16.94 -12.75 9.25
C ARG A 25 -17.37 -11.45 9.91
N ASN A 26 -17.82 -10.48 9.14
CA ASN A 26 -18.51 -9.30 9.65
C ASN A 26 -20.00 -9.60 9.81
N THR A 27 -20.47 -9.68 11.06
CA THR A 27 -21.85 -10.07 11.37
C THR A 27 -22.84 -8.93 11.21
N THR A 28 -22.39 -7.68 11.34
CA THR A 28 -23.23 -6.49 11.15
C THR A 28 -23.53 -6.26 9.68
N ARG A 29 -22.54 -6.36 8.82
CA ARG A 29 -22.64 -6.13 7.38
C ARG A 29 -22.95 -7.39 6.57
N ASN A 30 -22.90 -8.55 7.22
CA ASN A 30 -23.12 -9.86 6.61
C ASN A 30 -22.16 -10.13 5.43
N GLU A 31 -20.90 -9.77 5.57
CA GLU A 31 -19.82 -9.94 4.57
C GLU A 31 -18.57 -10.55 5.19
N ASP A 32 -17.69 -11.11 4.38
CA ASP A 32 -16.38 -11.56 4.82
C ASP A 32 -15.34 -10.45 4.52
N VAL A 33 -14.41 -10.23 5.44
CA VAL A 33 -13.39 -9.18 5.37
C VAL A 33 -11.99 -9.78 5.59
N GLY A 34 -10.96 -9.04 5.15
CA GLY A 34 -9.60 -9.55 5.14
C GLY A 34 -9.31 -10.43 3.91
N GLY A 35 -10.03 -10.19 2.81
CA GLY A 35 -9.79 -10.82 1.51
C GLY A 35 -8.78 -10.06 0.66
N ASP A 36 -8.14 -10.75 -0.27
CA ASP A 36 -7.26 -10.15 -1.28
C ASP A 36 -7.97 -10.04 -2.63
N ASP A 37 -7.78 -8.93 -3.32
CA ASP A 37 -8.06 -8.74 -4.75
C ASP A 37 -6.95 -7.88 -5.34
N LYS A 38 -5.88 -8.55 -5.80
CA LYS A 38 -4.67 -7.91 -6.30
C LYS A 38 -4.40 -8.38 -7.72
N THR A 39 -4.16 -7.42 -8.60
CA THR A 39 -3.76 -7.68 -9.98
C THR A 39 -2.40 -7.04 -10.23
N ASN A 40 -1.48 -7.80 -10.79
CA ASN A 40 -0.14 -7.33 -11.13
C ASN A 40 0.16 -7.73 -12.57
N TYR A 41 0.62 -6.78 -13.39
CA TYR A 41 0.98 -7.03 -14.78
C TYR A 41 2.04 -6.07 -15.29
N GLY A 42 2.77 -6.50 -16.28
CA GLY A 42 3.82 -5.68 -16.85
C GLY A 42 4.67 -6.39 -17.88
N PHE A 43 5.80 -5.77 -18.17
CA PHE A 43 6.77 -6.32 -19.10
C PHE A 43 8.21 -6.06 -18.68
N THR A 44 9.10 -6.86 -19.22
CA THR A 44 10.55 -6.61 -19.23
C THR A 44 11.04 -6.76 -20.65
N ALA A 45 11.68 -5.74 -21.20
CA ALA A 45 12.38 -5.77 -22.46
C ALA A 45 13.90 -5.74 -22.21
N LEU A 46 14.62 -6.57 -22.92
CA LEU A 46 16.09 -6.58 -22.95
C LEU A 46 16.55 -6.36 -24.38
N TRP A 47 17.32 -5.30 -24.60
CA TRP A 47 17.90 -4.96 -25.89
C TRP A 47 19.43 -4.94 -25.77
N ALA A 48 20.08 -5.86 -26.46
CA ALA A 48 21.53 -6.00 -26.53
C ALA A 48 21.98 -5.91 -27.99
N PRO A 49 22.13 -4.69 -28.55
CA PRO A 49 22.51 -4.50 -29.96
C PRO A 49 23.95 -4.86 -30.26
N THR A 50 24.81 -4.93 -29.26
CA THR A 50 26.22 -5.27 -29.33
C THR A 50 26.63 -6.12 -28.13
N ASP A 51 27.76 -6.80 -28.21
CA ASP A 51 28.26 -7.65 -27.12
C ASP A 51 28.63 -6.85 -25.86
N ASN A 52 28.84 -5.54 -25.99
CA ASN A 52 29.30 -4.68 -24.93
C ASN A 52 28.26 -3.65 -24.44
N PHE A 53 27.03 -3.71 -24.93
CA PHE A 53 25.96 -2.83 -24.48
C PHE A 53 24.63 -3.59 -24.34
N ASP A 54 23.99 -3.43 -23.19
CA ASP A 54 22.60 -3.84 -22.98
C ASP A 54 21.78 -2.78 -22.29
N LEU A 55 20.49 -2.77 -22.63
CA LEU A 55 19.45 -1.94 -22.05
C LEU A 55 18.29 -2.83 -21.61
N LYS A 56 17.97 -2.79 -20.33
CA LYS A 56 16.79 -3.45 -19.76
C LYS A 56 15.76 -2.42 -19.33
N VAL A 57 14.53 -2.58 -19.81
CA VAL A 57 13.38 -1.79 -19.37
C VAL A 57 12.41 -2.73 -18.69
N HIS A 58 12.05 -2.41 -17.47
CA HIS A 58 11.01 -3.08 -16.70
C HIS A 58 9.90 -2.08 -16.38
N TYR A 59 8.66 -2.48 -16.67
CA TYR A 59 7.47 -1.72 -16.34
C TYR A 59 6.45 -2.63 -15.68
N GLU A 60 5.87 -2.16 -14.58
CA GLU A 60 4.95 -2.92 -13.75
C GLU A 60 3.82 -2.02 -13.27
N ILE A 61 2.60 -2.57 -13.27
CA ILE A 61 1.42 -1.99 -12.65
C ILE A 61 0.86 -3.02 -11.67
N MET A 62 0.56 -2.59 -10.45
CA MET A 62 -0.17 -3.37 -9.47
C MET A 62 -1.39 -2.58 -8.99
N GLU A 63 -2.53 -3.22 -9.05
CA GLU A 63 -3.80 -2.74 -8.51
C GLU A 63 -4.17 -3.59 -7.28
N ASP A 64 -4.50 -2.97 -6.16
CA ASP A 64 -4.93 -3.65 -4.94
C ASP A 64 -6.30 -3.12 -4.50
N LYS A 65 -7.33 -3.93 -4.71
CA LYS A 65 -8.73 -3.66 -4.32
C LYS A 65 -9.20 -4.58 -3.18
N SER A 66 -8.27 -4.99 -2.36
CA SER A 66 -8.51 -5.88 -1.25
C SER A 66 -9.45 -5.27 -0.20
N VAL A 67 -10.12 -6.12 0.53
CA VAL A 67 -10.85 -5.71 1.73
C VAL A 67 -9.93 -5.86 2.92
N GLN A 68 -9.49 -4.77 3.51
CA GLN A 68 -8.58 -4.80 4.66
C GLN A 68 -9.14 -5.65 5.80
N GLY A 69 -8.24 -6.21 6.59
CA GLY A 69 -8.58 -6.96 7.80
C GLY A 69 -9.35 -6.08 8.79
N ALA A 70 -10.34 -6.67 9.44
CA ALA A 70 -11.16 -5.95 10.40
C ALA A 70 -10.53 -5.93 11.79
N TYR A 71 -10.77 -4.84 12.50
CA TYR A 71 -10.56 -4.81 13.94
C TYR A 71 -11.65 -5.62 14.65
N VAL A 72 -11.28 -6.28 15.73
CA VAL A 72 -12.20 -7.01 16.59
C VAL A 72 -12.30 -6.25 17.90
N ASN A 73 -13.52 -5.77 18.22
CA ASN A 73 -13.76 -5.08 19.47
C ASN A 73 -13.69 -6.07 20.64
N ARG A 74 -12.80 -5.79 21.58
CA ARG A 74 -12.62 -6.53 22.83
C ARG A 74 -12.83 -5.69 24.09
N ASN A 75 -13.42 -4.51 23.92
CA ASN A 75 -13.67 -3.61 25.04
C ASN A 75 -14.76 -4.16 25.98
N GLN A 76 -14.39 -4.33 27.23
CA GLN A 76 -15.29 -4.80 28.27
C GLN A 76 -16.04 -3.66 28.95
N VAL A 77 -17.04 -4.00 29.73
CA VAL A 77 -17.81 -3.04 30.55
C VAL A 77 -16.83 -2.27 31.45
N GLY A 78 -16.88 -0.95 31.37
CA GLY A 78 -15.99 -0.04 32.12
C GLY A 78 -14.76 0.44 31.35
N GLU A 79 -14.46 -0.13 30.20
CA GLU A 79 -13.42 0.37 29.31
C GLU A 79 -13.94 1.51 28.42
N LEU A 80 -13.01 2.32 27.88
CA LEU A 80 -13.33 3.60 27.24
C LEU A 80 -14.32 3.46 26.08
N ALA A 81 -14.06 2.57 25.13
CA ALA A 81 -14.92 2.45 23.95
C ALA A 81 -16.30 1.90 24.32
N CYS A 82 -16.38 0.92 25.22
CA CYS A 82 -17.63 0.42 25.75
C CYS A 82 -18.39 1.53 26.51
N THR A 83 -17.70 2.31 27.36
CA THR A 83 -18.32 3.39 28.12
C THR A 83 -18.85 4.50 27.20
N LEU A 84 -18.07 4.91 26.18
CA LEU A 84 -18.50 5.93 25.22
C LEU A 84 -19.75 5.49 24.45
N THR A 85 -19.81 4.25 24.02
CA THR A 85 -20.96 3.69 23.33
C THR A 85 -22.19 3.63 24.23
N GLN A 86 -22.05 3.18 25.47
CA GLN A 86 -23.16 3.08 26.42
C GLN A 86 -23.76 4.44 26.83
N ILE A 87 -22.91 5.47 26.97
CA ILE A 87 -23.35 6.80 27.38
C ILE A 87 -24.01 7.56 26.24
N GLY A 88 -23.58 7.37 25.01
CA GLY A 88 -23.94 8.26 23.91
C GLY A 88 -24.73 7.62 22.78
N PHE A 89 -24.59 6.33 22.48
CA PHE A 89 -24.89 5.89 21.12
C PHE A 89 -25.72 4.64 21.01
N ASP A 90 -25.35 3.57 21.65
CA ASP A 90 -26.15 2.33 21.69
C ASP A 90 -25.80 1.57 22.96
N PRO A 91 -26.64 1.70 24.01
CA PRO A 91 -26.43 1.02 25.27
C PRO A 91 -26.37 -0.50 25.16
N ALA A 92 -26.82 -1.05 24.03
CA ALA A 92 -26.91 -2.50 23.84
C ALA A 92 -25.66 -3.09 23.13
N ASN A 93 -24.90 -2.29 22.37
CA ASN A 93 -23.98 -2.84 21.37
C ASN A 93 -22.53 -2.38 21.44
N GLY A 94 -22.13 -1.51 22.33
CA GLY A 94 -20.77 -0.96 22.36
C GLY A 94 -19.74 -1.73 23.15
N CYS A 95 -20.13 -2.82 23.76
CA CYS A 95 -19.23 -3.62 24.57
C CYS A 95 -19.04 -4.99 23.95
N GLU A 96 -17.87 -5.60 24.22
CA GLU A 96 -17.65 -7.01 23.85
C GLU A 96 -18.78 -7.87 24.38
N LYS A 97 -19.32 -8.68 23.52
CA LYS A 97 -20.23 -9.77 23.86
C LYS A 97 -19.47 -11.07 23.70
N ASP A 98 -19.85 -12.10 24.43
CA ASP A 98 -19.26 -13.46 24.36
C ASP A 98 -19.19 -14.00 22.93
N ALA A 99 -19.97 -13.45 22.00
CA ALA A 99 -19.95 -13.79 20.58
C ALA A 99 -18.64 -13.40 19.87
N ASN A 100 -17.85 -12.48 20.42
CA ASN A 100 -16.58 -12.01 19.85
C ASN A 100 -15.35 -12.72 20.43
N ASP A 101 -15.52 -13.80 21.16
CA ASP A 101 -14.42 -14.66 21.57
C ASP A 101 -13.69 -15.34 20.39
N GLY A 102 -14.28 -15.33 19.21
CA GLY A 102 -13.69 -15.79 17.95
C GLY A 102 -12.81 -14.73 17.30
N LYS A 103 -11.58 -15.10 16.93
CA LYS A 103 -10.66 -14.27 16.14
C LYS A 103 -11.11 -14.08 14.69
N ASP A 104 -12.19 -14.74 14.32
CA ASP A 104 -12.75 -14.85 12.97
C ASP A 104 -14.03 -14.05 12.78
N ARG A 105 -14.38 -13.17 13.73
CA ARG A 105 -15.58 -12.34 13.69
C ARG A 105 -15.34 -10.90 14.06
N THR A 106 -16.05 -10.00 13.40
CA THR A 106 -16.14 -8.59 13.74
C THR A 106 -17.60 -8.14 13.67
N GLU A 107 -17.94 -7.07 14.38
CA GLU A 107 -19.23 -6.39 14.31
C GLU A 107 -19.13 -5.00 13.66
N SER A 108 -18.03 -4.72 12.97
CA SER A 108 -17.75 -3.46 12.29
C SER A 108 -18.94 -2.98 11.44
N ASP A 109 -19.39 -1.76 11.65
CA ASP A 109 -20.46 -1.16 10.85
C ASP A 109 -19.92 -0.39 9.63
N GLY A 110 -18.66 -0.01 9.65
CA GLY A 110 -17.94 0.64 8.56
C GLY A 110 -17.55 -0.32 7.45
N LYS A 111 -17.51 0.18 6.22
CA LYS A 111 -16.94 -0.54 5.09
C LYS A 111 -15.42 -0.43 5.12
N ASN A 112 -14.74 -1.55 5.12
CA ASN A 112 -13.31 -1.61 4.92
C ASN A 112 -13.02 -1.85 3.43
N PHE A 113 -12.08 -1.10 2.86
CA PHE A 113 -11.60 -1.33 1.49
C PHE A 113 -10.20 -0.75 1.30
N SER A 114 -9.50 -1.28 0.30
CA SER A 114 -8.33 -0.68 -0.33
C SER A 114 -8.68 -0.36 -1.78
N ASP A 115 -8.17 0.75 -2.29
CA ASP A 115 -8.16 1.11 -3.70
C ASP A 115 -6.80 1.76 -3.96
N ASN A 116 -5.83 0.92 -4.31
CA ASN A 116 -4.44 1.32 -4.38
C ASN A 116 -3.88 0.96 -5.75
N ASP A 117 -3.25 1.93 -6.40
CA ASP A 117 -2.58 1.80 -7.68
C ASP A 117 -1.08 2.07 -7.52
N TYR A 118 -0.26 1.15 -8.00
CA TYR A 118 1.20 1.26 -8.00
C TYR A 118 1.73 1.12 -9.42
N LYS A 119 2.60 2.02 -9.83
CA LYS A 119 3.31 1.96 -11.10
C LYS A 119 4.81 2.03 -10.87
N SER A 120 5.56 1.24 -11.59
CA SER A 120 7.02 1.22 -11.49
C SER A 120 7.66 1.11 -12.86
N THR A 121 8.63 1.97 -13.11
CA THR A 121 9.50 1.92 -14.30
C THR A 121 10.93 1.82 -13.83
N ILE A 122 11.68 0.81 -14.29
CA ILE A 122 13.11 0.68 -14.05
C ILE A 122 13.81 0.50 -15.39
N ILE A 123 14.78 1.37 -15.66
CA ILE A 123 15.64 1.29 -16.83
C ILE A 123 17.09 1.05 -16.35
N THR A 124 17.70 -0.01 -16.83
CA THR A 124 19.10 -0.32 -16.54
C THR A 124 19.86 -0.37 -17.86
N ALA A 125 20.90 0.43 -18.01
CA ALA A 125 21.82 0.41 -19.14
C ALA A 125 23.20 -0.01 -18.65
N ASN A 126 23.79 -1.00 -19.30
CA ASN A 126 25.14 -1.46 -19.06
C ASN A 126 25.99 -1.20 -20.30
N TYR A 127 27.20 -0.70 -20.08
CA TYR A 127 28.21 -0.57 -21.10
C TYR A 127 29.52 -1.17 -20.60
N ASP A 128 29.94 -2.24 -21.25
CA ASP A 128 31.14 -2.99 -20.91
C ASP A 128 32.31 -2.55 -21.77
N THR A 129 33.44 -2.34 -21.13
CA THR A 129 34.72 -2.10 -21.78
C THR A 129 35.76 -3.08 -21.22
N ASP A 130 36.89 -3.25 -21.87
CA ASP A 130 37.95 -4.16 -21.38
C ASP A 130 38.40 -3.83 -19.94
N ALA A 131 38.20 -2.59 -19.48
CA ALA A 131 38.67 -2.12 -18.19
C ALA A 131 37.59 -1.85 -17.17
N PHE A 132 36.39 -1.49 -17.60
CA PHE A 132 35.30 -1.05 -16.72
C PHE A 132 33.95 -1.46 -17.23
N LEU A 133 33.08 -1.87 -16.31
CA LEU A 133 31.63 -1.93 -16.51
C LEU A 133 31.00 -0.63 -15.98
N TYR A 134 30.30 0.06 -16.85
CA TYR A 134 29.46 1.21 -16.52
C TYR A 134 28.00 0.78 -16.43
N THR A 135 27.35 1.10 -15.33
CA THR A 135 25.93 0.80 -15.14
C THR A 135 25.21 2.10 -14.80
N TYR A 136 24.15 2.38 -15.55
CA TYR A 136 23.19 3.45 -15.22
C TYR A 136 21.83 2.83 -14.91
N ILE A 137 21.21 3.29 -13.82
CA ILE A 137 19.88 2.85 -13.39
C ILE A 137 19.02 4.08 -13.20
N TYR A 138 17.90 4.12 -13.90
CA TYR A 138 16.81 5.02 -13.67
C TYR A 138 15.65 4.26 -13.04
N SER A 139 15.00 4.82 -12.03
CA SER A 139 13.77 4.29 -11.46
C SER A 139 12.78 5.41 -11.22
N ASN A 140 11.53 5.18 -11.62
CA ASN A 140 10.39 6.00 -11.23
C ASN A 140 9.34 5.08 -10.59
N ARG A 141 8.75 5.53 -9.48
CA ARG A 141 7.65 4.87 -8.79
C ARG A 141 6.57 5.90 -8.50
N ASP A 142 5.35 5.49 -8.75
CA ASP A 142 4.14 6.25 -8.53
C ASP A 142 3.17 5.39 -7.73
N MET A 143 2.57 5.93 -6.69
CA MET A 143 1.66 5.22 -5.81
C MET A 143 0.52 6.14 -5.42
N ASP A 144 -0.70 5.73 -5.71
CA ASP A 144 -1.94 6.35 -5.26
C ASP A 144 -2.69 5.33 -4.39
N GLU A 145 -2.93 5.68 -3.14
CA GLU A 145 -3.59 4.80 -2.18
C GLU A 145 -4.79 5.48 -1.54
N GLN A 146 -5.90 4.78 -1.53
CA GLN A 146 -7.05 5.08 -0.69
C GLN A 146 -7.45 3.86 0.13
N ASN A 147 -7.37 3.98 1.45
CA ASN A 147 -7.71 2.91 2.37
C ASN A 147 -8.73 3.39 3.41
N MET A 148 -9.91 2.77 3.43
CA MET A 148 -10.94 3.01 4.43
C MET A 148 -10.94 1.88 5.45
N GLN A 149 -10.92 2.25 6.72
CA GLN A 149 -10.94 1.28 7.81
C GLN A 149 -11.83 1.73 8.96
N ASP A 150 -12.62 0.79 9.46
CA ASP A 150 -13.32 0.90 10.72
C ASP A 150 -12.40 0.43 11.85
N PHE A 151 -12.08 1.34 12.77
CA PHE A 151 -11.08 1.12 13.83
C PHE A 151 -11.72 0.65 15.15
N ASP A 152 -13.02 0.76 15.31
CA ASP A 152 -13.65 0.38 16.57
C ASP A 152 -14.15 -1.07 16.58
N GLY A 153 -14.39 -1.65 15.40
CA GLY A 153 -14.83 -3.04 15.24
C GLY A 153 -16.16 -3.34 15.90
N ALA A 154 -16.98 -2.30 16.17
CA ALA A 154 -18.27 -2.38 16.83
C ALA A 154 -19.41 -2.03 15.86
N PRO A 155 -20.66 -2.42 16.16
CA PRO A 155 -21.81 -2.09 15.31
C PRO A 155 -22.35 -0.66 15.56
N VAL A 156 -21.44 0.29 15.75
CA VAL A 156 -21.74 1.70 16.07
C VAL A 156 -20.76 2.62 15.37
N HIS A 157 -21.23 3.73 14.85
CA HIS A 157 -20.40 4.75 14.20
C HIS A 157 -19.54 5.50 15.23
N LEU A 158 -18.41 4.94 15.63
CA LEU A 158 -17.52 5.55 16.61
C LEU A 158 -16.23 6.08 15.99
N LEU A 159 -15.51 5.27 15.21
CA LEU A 159 -14.24 5.69 14.62
C LEU A 159 -13.97 4.99 13.28
N ARG A 160 -14.11 5.75 12.20
CA ARG A 160 -13.67 5.34 10.87
C ARG A 160 -12.62 6.31 10.36
N MET A 161 -11.65 5.81 9.64
CA MET A 161 -10.60 6.62 9.05
C MET A 161 -10.40 6.24 7.58
N ASN A 162 -10.26 7.26 6.75
CA ASN A 162 -9.87 7.12 5.36
C ASN A 162 -8.48 7.72 5.20
N PHE A 163 -7.56 6.92 4.68
CA PHE A 163 -6.18 7.30 4.41
C PHE A 163 -6.02 7.50 2.92
N PHE A 164 -5.43 8.61 2.55
CA PHE A 164 -5.01 8.91 1.18
C PHE A 164 -3.51 9.15 1.22
N ASN A 165 -2.80 8.39 0.43
CA ASN A 165 -1.37 8.56 0.24
C ASN A 165 -1.11 8.71 -1.26
N ASP A 166 -0.42 9.76 -1.62
CA ASP A 166 0.10 9.99 -2.97
C ASP A 166 1.63 10.07 -2.84
N TRP A 167 2.33 9.26 -3.60
CA TRP A 167 3.78 9.21 -3.55
C TRP A 167 4.38 9.02 -4.93
N GLU A 168 5.22 9.95 -5.31
CA GLU A 168 6.04 9.87 -6.50
C GLU A 168 7.52 9.89 -6.11
N GLN A 169 8.29 8.97 -6.68
CA GLN A 169 9.74 8.92 -6.47
C GLN A 169 10.46 8.71 -7.79
N THR A 170 11.48 9.51 -8.04
CA THR A 170 12.43 9.33 -9.14
C THR A 170 13.85 9.17 -8.60
N SER A 171 14.62 8.25 -9.18
CA SER A 171 16.01 8.07 -8.79
C SER A 171 16.90 7.78 -9.99
N HIS A 172 18.15 8.19 -9.86
CA HIS A 172 19.24 7.99 -10.81
C HIS A 172 20.46 7.42 -10.09
N GLU A 173 21.00 6.36 -10.64
CA GLU A 173 22.22 5.78 -10.12
C GLU A 173 23.20 5.54 -11.27
N PHE A 174 24.46 5.95 -11.08
CA PHE A 174 25.54 5.63 -11.98
C PHE A 174 26.65 4.93 -11.22
N ARG A 175 27.08 3.75 -11.70
CA ARG A 175 28.10 2.90 -11.11
C ARG A 175 29.22 2.64 -12.10
N VAL A 176 30.44 2.51 -11.58
CA VAL A 176 31.63 2.07 -12.31
C VAL A 176 32.26 0.91 -11.55
N THR A 177 32.41 -0.22 -12.22
CA THR A 177 33.02 -1.43 -11.68
C THR A 177 34.26 -1.77 -12.52
N PRO A 178 35.49 -1.78 -11.95
CA PRO A 178 36.68 -2.14 -12.71
C PRO A 178 36.73 -3.64 -13.00
N GLN A 179 37.28 -3.99 -14.15
CA GLN A 179 37.44 -5.36 -14.62
C GLN A 179 38.91 -5.71 -14.93
N PHE A 180 39.85 -4.80 -14.71
CA PHE A 180 41.24 -4.94 -15.08
C PHE A 180 42.11 -5.77 -14.11
N SER A 181 41.54 -6.24 -12.99
CA SER A 181 42.29 -6.97 -11.98
C SER A 181 41.47 -7.97 -11.19
N ASP A 182 41.91 -9.20 -11.09
CA ASP A 182 41.32 -10.23 -10.22
C ASP A 182 41.61 -10.00 -8.74
N LYS A 183 42.58 -9.14 -8.42
CA LYS A 183 43.07 -8.90 -7.05
C LYS A 183 42.47 -7.66 -6.41
N VAL A 184 41.99 -6.71 -7.19
CA VAL A 184 41.41 -5.45 -6.71
C VAL A 184 40.04 -5.30 -7.33
N GLN A 185 39.05 -5.35 -6.49
CA GLN A 185 37.63 -5.14 -6.87
C GLN A 185 37.09 -4.00 -6.03
N PHE A 186 36.45 -3.04 -6.66
CA PHE A 186 35.66 -1.99 -5.99
C PHE A 186 34.51 -1.58 -6.88
N ILE A 187 33.54 -0.92 -6.30
CA ILE A 187 32.44 -0.26 -7.00
C ILE A 187 32.45 1.19 -6.54
N ALA A 188 32.43 2.10 -7.49
CA ALA A 188 32.25 3.52 -7.23
C ALA A 188 31.01 4.01 -7.97
N GLY A 189 30.25 4.93 -7.38
CA GLY A 189 29.05 5.43 -8.00
C GLY A 189 28.52 6.67 -7.33
N VAL A 190 27.51 7.25 -7.97
CA VAL A 190 26.70 8.34 -7.46
C VAL A 190 25.25 7.94 -7.54
N TYR A 191 24.48 8.36 -6.56
CA TYR A 191 23.05 8.13 -6.46
C TYR A 191 22.36 9.44 -6.12
N ASP A 192 21.31 9.75 -6.86
CA ASP A 192 20.45 10.89 -6.66
C ASP A 192 19.00 10.43 -6.65
N TRP A 193 18.18 10.98 -5.77
CA TRP A 193 16.76 10.65 -5.71
C TRP A 193 15.96 11.85 -5.21
N GLU A 194 14.75 11.94 -5.69
CA GLU A 194 13.74 12.90 -5.29
C GLU A 194 12.43 12.16 -5.02
N ALA A 195 11.71 12.55 -3.99
CA ALA A 195 10.38 12.00 -3.70
C ALA A 195 9.46 13.10 -3.20
N ASP A 196 8.26 13.10 -3.74
CA ASP A 196 7.12 13.88 -3.25
C ASP A 196 6.15 12.92 -2.55
N PHE A 197 5.65 13.34 -1.39
CA PHE A 197 4.72 12.56 -0.60
C PHE A 197 3.65 13.46 -0.02
N GLU A 198 2.39 13.14 -0.34
CA GLU A 198 1.22 13.74 0.29
C GLU A 198 0.44 12.69 1.05
N GLN A 199 0.11 12.96 2.31
CA GLN A 199 -0.74 12.11 3.12
C GLN A 199 -1.90 12.92 3.69
N ARG A 200 -3.13 12.39 3.52
CA ARG A 200 -4.32 12.95 4.14
C ARG A 200 -5.09 11.87 4.89
N TRP A 201 -5.53 12.22 6.08
CA TRP A 201 -6.38 11.38 6.91
C TRP A 201 -7.73 12.07 7.12
N ASP A 202 -8.80 11.43 6.73
CA ASP A 202 -10.15 11.86 7.06
C ASP A 202 -10.67 10.97 8.19
N VAL A 203 -10.92 11.57 9.35
CA VAL A 203 -11.43 10.88 10.54
C VAL A 203 -12.94 11.13 10.64
N TYR A 204 -13.70 10.08 10.65
CA TYR A 204 -15.16 10.14 10.69
C TYR A 204 -15.70 9.67 12.05
N ASP A 205 -16.87 10.18 12.38
CA ASP A 205 -17.75 9.76 13.50
C ASP A 205 -17.24 10.18 14.89
N LEU A 206 -15.97 10.03 15.25
CA LEU A 206 -15.45 10.32 16.58
C LEU A 206 -15.82 11.73 17.07
N PHE A 207 -15.59 12.75 16.25
CA PHE A 207 -15.88 14.14 16.64
C PHE A 207 -17.38 14.42 16.67
N TYR A 208 -18.16 13.82 15.79
CA TYR A 208 -19.62 13.88 15.85
C TYR A 208 -20.12 13.28 17.15
N GLN A 209 -19.59 12.17 17.54
CA GLN A 209 -19.98 11.48 18.75
C GLN A 209 -19.56 12.27 19.99
N LEU A 210 -18.34 12.80 20.04
CA LEU A 210 -17.90 13.67 21.12
C LEU A 210 -18.77 14.93 21.27
N SER A 211 -19.24 15.51 20.16
CA SER A 211 -20.12 16.68 20.19
C SER A 211 -21.49 16.37 20.83
N ARG A 212 -22.02 15.15 20.66
CA ARG A 212 -23.26 14.71 21.34
C ARG A 212 -23.08 14.57 22.85
N LEU A 213 -21.86 14.32 23.31
CA LEU A 213 -21.50 14.28 24.74
C LEU A 213 -21.26 15.67 25.35
N GLY A 214 -21.52 16.76 24.60
CA GLY A 214 -21.29 18.11 25.06
C GLY A 214 -19.83 18.57 25.02
N VAL A 215 -18.95 17.77 24.43
CA VAL A 215 -17.59 18.22 24.09
C VAL A 215 -17.73 19.19 22.92
N PRO A 216 -17.24 20.46 23.03
CA PRO A 216 -17.37 21.42 21.95
C PRO A 216 -16.80 20.83 20.66
N PRO A 217 -17.46 20.99 19.50
CA PRO A 217 -16.92 20.51 18.24
C PRO A 217 -15.63 21.29 17.96
N TRP A 218 -14.53 20.60 17.99
CA TRP A 218 -13.27 21.12 17.46
C TRP A 218 -13.42 21.00 15.93
N GLY A 219 -14.03 22.03 15.32
CA GLY A 219 -14.32 22.09 13.90
C GLY A 219 -15.25 20.98 13.41
N ALA A 220 -16.53 21.28 13.23
CA ALA A 220 -17.42 20.46 12.43
C ALA A 220 -16.94 20.54 10.97
N GLY A 221 -16.09 19.64 10.54
CA GLY A 221 -15.54 19.60 9.21
C GLY A 221 -14.45 18.54 9.11
N ARG A 222 -14.08 18.18 7.92
CA ARG A 222 -12.92 17.34 7.65
C ARG A 222 -11.72 17.88 8.42
N GLN A 223 -11.20 17.10 9.35
CA GLN A 223 -9.91 17.37 9.94
C GLN A 223 -8.91 16.50 9.18
N GLY A 224 -8.33 17.07 8.13
CA GLY A 224 -7.14 16.53 7.51
C GLY A 224 -5.93 16.93 8.33
N VAL A 225 -5.04 16.00 8.62
CA VAL A 225 -3.69 16.30 9.07
C VAL A 225 -2.82 16.25 7.82
N GLU A 226 -2.47 17.42 7.29
CA GLU A 226 -1.42 17.51 6.29
C GLU A 226 -0.09 17.36 7.03
N GLY A 227 0.62 16.27 6.76
CA GLY A 227 2.00 16.08 7.22
C GLY A 227 2.97 16.40 6.07
N TYR A 228 3.97 17.22 6.37
CA TYR A 228 5.10 17.47 5.47
C TYR A 228 6.24 16.53 5.83
#